data_d206379bd7643246b61d366ba0fbe7ed
#
_entry.id   d206379bd7643246b61d366ba0fbe7ed
#
_cell.length_a   1.000
_cell.length_b   1.000
_cell.length_c   1.000
_cell.angle_alpha   90.00
_cell.angle_beta   90.00
_cell.angle_gamma   90.00
#
_symmetry.space_group_name_H-M   'P 1'
#
loop_
_entity.id
_entity.type
_entity.pdbx_description
1 polymer ?
#
loop_
_entity_poly.entity_id
_entity_poly.type
_entity_poly.pdbx_seq_one_letter_code
_entity_poly.pdbx_strand_id
1 'polypeptide(L)'
;SQAVVSGIDTKKQLVQLQDHPEISYDRLVLALGGETPLDMVPGATSYAYPFRTVTDAHRLQERLRILEQSDADKIRVAIVGGGYSGVELACKLADRLGERGRLRLIEIGDQILRTSPEFNREAAKKALAAKGVFLDLETKVESIKQDSISLEYKNQLDTIPVDLVIWTVGTKVAPVVKTLNFKQNQRGQIITTPTLQVLDHSEIFALGDLADCRDAEGQQVPATAQAAFQQADYTAWNIWASLTNRPLLPFRYQHLGEMMALGQDNATLTGLGIKLDGSLAYLARRLAYLYRMPTYEHQLKVGFNWLVRPIIDTLSR
;
A
#
# COMPACT_ATOMS: atom_id res chain seq x y z
N SER A 1 -21.01 1.21 -12.04
CA SER A 1 -21.32 -0.23 -12.04
C SER A 1 -20.19 -0.98 -11.34
N GLN A 2 -20.51 -1.99 -10.57
CA GLN A 2 -19.53 -2.90 -9.99
C GLN A 2 -19.56 -4.20 -10.81
N ALA A 3 -18.46 -4.51 -11.49
CA ALA A 3 -18.36 -5.69 -12.33
C ALA A 3 -16.91 -6.15 -12.43
N VAL A 4 -16.70 -7.41 -12.76
CA VAL A 4 -15.38 -8.00 -13.00
C VAL A 4 -15.03 -7.81 -14.47
N VAL A 5 -13.90 -7.17 -14.74
CA VAL A 5 -13.36 -7.05 -16.10
C VAL A 5 -12.72 -8.38 -16.49
N SER A 6 -13.20 -8.98 -17.57
CA SER A 6 -12.67 -10.24 -18.12
C SER A 6 -11.73 -10.04 -19.29
N GLY A 7 -11.82 -8.91 -20.00
CA GLY A 7 -10.98 -8.59 -21.14
C GLY A 7 -11.21 -7.20 -21.72
N ILE A 8 -10.38 -6.83 -22.69
CA ILE A 8 -10.50 -5.58 -23.46
C ILE A 8 -10.26 -5.90 -24.92
N ASP A 9 -11.27 -5.64 -25.77
CA ASP A 9 -11.13 -5.65 -27.22
C ASP A 9 -10.71 -4.25 -27.70
N THR A 10 -9.42 -4.06 -27.91
CA THR A 10 -8.86 -2.77 -28.32
C THR A 10 -9.24 -2.37 -29.73
N LYS A 11 -9.58 -3.32 -30.60
CA LYS A 11 -10.00 -3.03 -31.99
C LYS A 11 -11.42 -2.51 -32.07
N LYS A 12 -12.30 -3.08 -31.22
CA LYS A 12 -13.71 -2.67 -31.15
C LYS A 12 -13.96 -1.59 -30.09
N GLN A 13 -12.94 -1.26 -29.31
CA GLN A 13 -13.02 -0.34 -28.17
C GLN A 13 -14.11 -0.77 -27.17
N LEU A 14 -14.07 -2.04 -26.74
CA LEU A 14 -15.02 -2.64 -25.82
C LEU A 14 -14.29 -3.17 -24.59
N VAL A 15 -14.85 -2.91 -23.41
CA VAL A 15 -14.46 -3.57 -22.15
C VAL A 15 -15.41 -4.72 -21.91
N GLN A 16 -14.88 -5.93 -21.82
CA GLN A 16 -15.62 -7.15 -21.56
C GLN A 16 -15.77 -7.36 -20.05
N LEU A 17 -17.00 -7.58 -19.62
CA LEU A 17 -17.37 -7.76 -18.23
C LEU A 17 -17.92 -9.18 -18.01
N GLN A 18 -17.59 -9.77 -16.87
CA GLN A 18 -18.20 -11.03 -16.49
C GLN A 18 -19.66 -10.79 -16.10
N ASP A 19 -20.58 -11.61 -16.65
CA ASP A 19 -22.02 -11.58 -16.37
C ASP A 19 -22.71 -10.23 -16.61
N HIS A 20 -22.10 -9.33 -17.39
CA HIS A 20 -22.64 -8.02 -17.72
C HIS A 20 -22.40 -7.69 -19.20
N PRO A 21 -23.23 -6.79 -19.81
CA PRO A 21 -22.99 -6.29 -21.16
C PRO A 21 -21.62 -5.62 -21.28
N GLU A 22 -21.01 -5.74 -22.47
CA GLU A 22 -19.80 -5.02 -22.82
C GLU A 22 -20.02 -3.50 -22.79
N ILE A 23 -18.97 -2.76 -22.42
CA ILE A 23 -19.01 -1.29 -22.38
C ILE A 23 -18.08 -0.74 -23.46
N SER A 24 -18.61 0.10 -24.36
CA SER A 24 -17.80 0.82 -25.33
C SER A 24 -17.12 2.02 -24.71
N TYR A 25 -15.96 2.42 -25.25
CA TYR A 25 -15.21 3.59 -24.79
C TYR A 25 -14.59 4.38 -25.95
N ASP A 26 -14.56 5.68 -25.85
CA ASP A 26 -13.74 6.56 -26.69
C ASP A 26 -12.32 6.71 -26.10
N ARG A 27 -12.23 6.74 -24.77
CA ARG A 27 -10.98 6.73 -24.00
C ARG A 27 -11.11 5.77 -22.83
N LEU A 28 -10.05 5.04 -22.55
CA LEU A 28 -10.00 4.07 -21.44
C LEU A 28 -8.86 4.40 -20.49
N VAL A 29 -9.13 4.33 -19.19
CA VAL A 29 -8.11 4.44 -18.14
C VAL A 29 -7.99 3.13 -17.38
N LEU A 30 -6.80 2.57 -17.34
CA LEU A 30 -6.45 1.39 -16.55
C LEU A 30 -5.82 1.85 -15.24
N ALA A 31 -6.55 1.67 -14.14
CA ALA A 31 -6.15 2.07 -12.79
C ALA A 31 -6.39 0.95 -11.75
N LEU A 32 -6.20 -0.31 -12.16
CA LEU A 32 -6.51 -1.50 -11.35
C LEU A 32 -5.56 -1.73 -10.17
N GLY A 33 -4.47 -0.96 -10.10
CA GLY A 33 -3.45 -1.12 -9.08
C GLY A 33 -2.72 -2.46 -9.16
N GLY A 34 -2.44 -3.06 -8.01
CA GLY A 34 -1.79 -4.35 -7.92
C GLY A 34 -2.37 -5.22 -6.82
N GLU A 35 -1.92 -6.44 -6.72
CA GLU A 35 -2.31 -7.43 -5.72
C GLU A 35 -1.13 -7.83 -4.83
N THR A 36 -1.43 -8.37 -3.66
CA THR A 36 -0.42 -8.95 -2.77
C THR A 36 -0.03 -10.35 -3.26
N PRO A 37 1.26 -10.63 -3.54
CA PRO A 37 1.70 -11.93 -4.01
C PRO A 37 1.84 -12.91 -2.84
N LEU A 38 0.77 -13.63 -2.50
CA LEU A 38 0.79 -14.68 -1.46
C LEU A 38 1.32 -16.03 -1.97
N ASP A 39 1.48 -16.18 -3.27
CA ASP A 39 1.97 -17.40 -3.93
C ASP A 39 3.51 -17.55 -3.91
N MET A 40 4.22 -16.58 -3.33
CA MET A 40 5.68 -16.59 -3.23
C MET A 40 6.24 -17.56 -2.20
N VAL A 41 5.45 -17.89 -1.17
CA VAL A 41 5.89 -18.70 -0.04
C VAL A 41 4.87 -19.79 0.25
N PRO A 42 5.29 -21.06 0.42
CA PRO A 42 4.41 -22.16 0.79
C PRO A 42 3.57 -21.84 2.03
N GLY A 43 2.26 -22.01 1.92
CA GLY A 43 1.30 -21.77 2.99
C GLY A 43 0.85 -20.31 3.17
N ALA A 44 1.50 -19.32 2.54
CA ALA A 44 1.10 -17.92 2.69
C ALA A 44 -0.33 -17.66 2.20
N THR A 45 -0.74 -18.25 1.08
CA THR A 45 -2.11 -18.13 0.55
C THR A 45 -3.17 -18.63 1.53
N SER A 46 -2.86 -19.64 2.32
CA SER A 46 -3.82 -20.27 3.25
C SER A 46 -3.82 -19.64 4.64
N TYR A 47 -2.66 -19.17 5.12
CA TYR A 47 -2.46 -18.84 6.52
C TYR A 47 -1.99 -17.39 6.77
N ALA A 48 -1.57 -16.65 5.75
CA ALA A 48 -1.20 -15.25 5.90
C ALA A 48 -2.36 -14.32 5.56
N TYR A 49 -2.42 -13.19 6.27
CA TYR A 49 -3.38 -12.10 6.05
C TYR A 49 -2.71 -11.02 5.22
N PRO A 50 -3.12 -10.79 3.97
CA PRO A 50 -2.68 -9.62 3.22
C PRO A 50 -3.21 -8.35 3.87
N PHE A 51 -2.56 -7.22 3.61
CA PHE A 51 -3.00 -5.92 4.11
C PHE A 51 -2.92 -4.88 3.00
N ARG A 52 -3.91 -4.91 2.10
CA ARG A 52 -3.97 -4.01 0.94
C ARG A 52 -5.35 -3.41 0.71
N THR A 53 -6.40 -4.18 0.88
CA THR A 53 -7.78 -3.76 0.64
C THR A 53 -8.54 -3.49 1.94
N VAL A 54 -9.68 -2.79 1.83
CA VAL A 54 -10.61 -2.60 2.97
C VAL A 54 -11.10 -3.95 3.50
N THR A 55 -11.32 -4.90 2.60
CA THR A 55 -11.71 -6.28 2.96
C THR A 55 -10.62 -6.97 3.79
N ASP A 56 -9.35 -6.79 3.42
CA ASP A 56 -8.23 -7.33 4.20
C ASP A 56 -8.18 -6.71 5.60
N ALA A 57 -8.40 -5.40 5.70
CA ALA A 57 -8.44 -4.71 6.99
C ALA A 57 -9.58 -5.23 7.90
N HIS A 58 -10.76 -5.49 7.34
CA HIS A 58 -11.87 -6.08 8.09
C HIS A 58 -11.57 -7.52 8.55
N ARG A 59 -10.99 -8.35 7.69
CA ARG A 59 -10.57 -9.71 8.03
C ARG A 59 -9.51 -9.72 9.13
N LEU A 60 -8.54 -8.82 9.03
CA LEU A 60 -7.51 -8.64 10.06
C LEU A 60 -8.12 -8.18 11.38
N GLN A 61 -9.04 -7.20 11.34
CA GLN A 61 -9.72 -6.71 12.53
C GLN A 61 -10.51 -7.82 13.24
N GLU A 62 -11.24 -8.64 12.49
CA GLU A 62 -12.02 -9.75 13.05
C GLU A 62 -11.08 -10.81 13.65
N ARG A 63 -9.99 -11.16 12.98
CA ARG A 63 -9.00 -12.09 13.52
C ARG A 63 -8.38 -11.58 14.82
N LEU A 64 -8.01 -10.31 14.87
CA LEU A 64 -7.48 -9.69 16.09
C LEU A 64 -8.50 -9.72 17.22
N ARG A 65 -9.78 -9.43 16.96
CA ARG A 65 -10.85 -9.51 17.96
C ARG A 65 -10.98 -10.90 18.56
N ILE A 66 -10.92 -11.94 17.73
CA ILE A 66 -10.95 -13.34 18.19
C ILE A 66 -9.74 -13.64 19.09
N LEU A 67 -8.55 -13.23 18.69
CA LEU A 67 -7.33 -13.43 19.48
C LEU A 67 -7.35 -12.66 20.81
N GLU A 68 -7.84 -11.42 20.80
CA GLU A 68 -7.98 -10.58 21.99
C GLU A 68 -9.00 -11.15 23.00
N GLN A 69 -10.01 -11.86 22.52
CA GLN A 69 -11.04 -12.53 23.37
C GLN A 69 -10.61 -13.92 23.85
N SER A 70 -9.51 -14.47 23.33
CA SER A 70 -9.00 -15.77 23.78
C SER A 70 -8.31 -15.67 25.16
N ASP A 71 -8.20 -16.80 25.84
CA ASP A 71 -7.51 -16.94 27.13
C ASP A 71 -5.98 -16.96 26.99
N ALA A 72 -5.44 -16.78 25.77
CA ALA A 72 -3.99 -16.76 25.54
C ALA A 72 -3.34 -15.60 26.27
N ASP A 73 -2.34 -15.89 27.08
CA ASP A 73 -1.54 -14.87 27.80
C ASP A 73 -0.83 -13.94 26.82
N LYS A 74 -0.32 -14.48 25.74
CA LYS A 74 0.39 -13.72 24.69
C LYS A 74 -0.19 -14.01 23.30
N ILE A 75 -0.25 -12.97 22.48
CA ILE A 75 -0.65 -13.02 21.08
C ILE A 75 0.60 -12.77 20.22
N ARG A 76 1.03 -13.80 19.47
CA ARG A 76 2.25 -13.80 18.66
C ARG A 76 1.91 -13.39 17.24
N VAL A 77 2.43 -12.25 16.83
CA VAL A 77 2.16 -11.69 15.50
C VAL A 77 3.47 -11.56 14.72
N ALA A 78 3.53 -12.20 13.57
CA ALA A 78 4.59 -12.00 12.59
C ALA A 78 4.10 -11.07 11.47
N ILE A 79 4.81 -9.98 11.24
CA ILE A 79 4.56 -9.03 10.15
C ILE A 79 5.71 -9.20 9.15
N VAL A 80 5.41 -9.62 7.94
CA VAL A 80 6.40 -9.88 6.90
C VAL A 80 6.50 -8.67 5.98
N GLY A 81 7.69 -8.08 5.90
CA GLY A 81 8.02 -6.90 5.11
C GLY A 81 8.28 -5.65 5.94
N GLY A 82 9.52 -5.17 5.92
CA GLY A 82 9.99 -3.98 6.62
C GLY A 82 9.79 -2.66 5.86
N GLY A 83 8.86 -2.62 4.90
CA GLY A 83 8.45 -1.40 4.21
C GLY A 83 7.47 -0.55 5.04
N TYR A 84 6.91 0.51 4.42
CA TYR A 84 5.98 1.45 5.08
C TYR A 84 4.82 0.73 5.78
N SER A 85 4.09 -0.12 5.05
CA SER A 85 2.90 -0.80 5.58
C SER A 85 3.24 -1.70 6.77
N GLY A 86 4.35 -2.44 6.70
CA GLY A 86 4.77 -3.31 7.79
C GLY A 86 5.16 -2.54 9.04
N VAL A 87 5.95 -1.48 8.89
CA VAL A 87 6.37 -0.63 10.02
C VAL A 87 5.19 0.10 10.68
N GLU A 88 4.31 0.73 9.88
CA GLU A 88 3.12 1.40 10.41
C GLU A 88 2.21 0.41 11.14
N LEU A 89 2.00 -0.76 10.56
CA LEU A 89 1.14 -1.79 11.13
C LEU A 89 1.75 -2.38 12.41
N ALA A 90 3.05 -2.65 12.44
CA ALA A 90 3.75 -3.12 13.63
C ALA A 90 3.61 -2.15 14.80
N CYS A 91 3.82 -0.84 14.56
CA CYS A 91 3.63 0.18 15.59
C CYS A 91 2.18 0.27 16.07
N LYS A 92 1.19 0.19 15.15
CA LYS A 92 -0.23 0.25 15.51
C LYS A 92 -0.70 -0.98 16.28
N LEU A 93 -0.25 -2.16 15.90
CA LEU A 93 -0.60 -3.40 16.58
C LEU A 93 0.07 -3.51 17.94
N ALA A 94 1.29 -3.00 18.09
CA ALA A 94 1.94 -2.92 19.39
C ALA A 94 1.14 -2.03 20.37
N ASP A 95 0.66 -0.87 19.91
CA ASP A 95 -0.22 -0.02 20.71
C ASP A 95 -1.55 -0.69 21.06
N ARG A 96 -2.13 -1.45 20.13
CA ARG A 96 -3.42 -2.12 20.31
C ARG A 96 -3.34 -3.31 21.26
N LEU A 97 -2.34 -4.16 21.10
CA LEU A 97 -2.20 -5.40 21.86
C LEU A 97 -1.51 -5.21 23.21
N GLY A 98 -0.77 -4.10 23.38
CA GLY A 98 -0.07 -3.76 24.62
C GLY A 98 0.82 -4.90 25.11
N GLU A 99 0.78 -5.20 26.40
CA GLU A 99 1.61 -6.23 27.02
C GLU A 99 1.31 -7.66 26.55
N ARG A 100 0.14 -7.90 25.99
CA ARG A 100 -0.22 -9.22 25.42
C ARG A 100 0.44 -9.46 24.05
N GLY A 101 0.83 -8.40 23.33
CA GLY A 101 1.46 -8.49 22.03
C GLY A 101 2.88 -9.02 22.08
N ARG A 102 3.19 -9.99 21.22
CA ARG A 102 4.56 -10.41 20.89
C ARG A 102 4.73 -10.27 19.38
N LEU A 103 5.22 -9.08 18.99
CA LEU A 103 5.30 -8.70 17.59
C LEU A 103 6.72 -8.89 17.07
N ARG A 104 6.82 -9.45 15.87
CA ARG A 104 8.06 -9.56 15.08
C ARG A 104 7.83 -8.92 13.72
N LEU A 105 8.73 -8.04 13.30
CA LEU A 105 8.79 -7.49 11.96
C LEU A 105 9.94 -8.17 11.21
N ILE A 106 9.60 -8.96 10.20
CA ILE A 106 10.54 -9.80 9.44
C ILE A 106 10.86 -9.11 8.13
N GLU A 107 12.14 -8.88 7.87
CA GLU A 107 12.63 -8.23 6.66
C GLU A 107 13.81 -9.02 6.07
N ILE A 108 13.73 -9.33 4.77
CA ILE A 108 14.77 -10.04 4.05
C ILE A 108 16.03 -9.18 3.83
N GLY A 109 15.87 -7.87 3.80
CA GLY A 109 16.98 -6.92 3.65
C GLY A 109 17.71 -6.69 4.96
N ASP A 110 18.85 -6.03 4.84
CA ASP A 110 19.73 -5.63 5.96
C ASP A 110 19.17 -4.45 6.77
N GLN A 111 18.08 -3.83 6.29
CA GLN A 111 17.42 -2.70 6.96
C GLN A 111 15.96 -2.55 6.55
N ILE A 112 15.15 -2.00 7.45
CA ILE A 112 13.78 -1.56 7.15
C ILE A 112 13.80 -0.28 6.31
N LEU A 113 12.70 0.02 5.61
CA LEU A 113 12.50 1.30 4.89
C LEU A 113 13.68 1.66 3.99
N ARG A 114 14.16 0.71 3.21
CA ARG A 114 15.41 0.80 2.43
C ARG A 114 15.49 2.03 1.51
N THR A 115 14.35 2.44 0.95
CA THR A 115 14.26 3.58 0.03
C THR A 115 13.95 4.91 0.71
N SER A 116 13.68 4.89 2.01
CA SER A 116 13.32 6.09 2.78
C SER A 116 14.55 6.85 3.28
N PRO A 117 14.42 8.15 3.51
CA PRO A 117 15.45 8.94 4.17
C PRO A 117 15.88 8.33 5.50
N GLU A 118 17.15 8.47 5.83
CA GLU A 118 17.73 7.96 7.08
C GLU A 118 16.98 8.46 8.33
N PHE A 119 16.58 9.73 8.33
CA PHE A 119 15.79 10.32 9.41
C PHE A 119 14.52 9.51 9.71
N ASN A 120 13.74 9.15 8.66
CA ASN A 120 12.53 8.37 8.83
C ASN A 120 12.82 6.94 9.31
N ARG A 121 13.89 6.34 8.78
CA ARG A 121 14.33 4.98 9.15
C ARG A 121 14.75 4.90 10.60
N GLU A 122 15.55 5.85 11.08
CA GLU A 122 16.01 5.87 12.47
C GLU A 122 14.86 6.16 13.47
N ALA A 123 13.95 7.06 13.12
CA ALA A 123 12.74 7.29 13.91
C ALA A 123 11.86 6.03 13.99
N ALA A 124 11.73 5.30 12.88
CA ALA A 124 10.98 4.04 12.83
C ALA A 124 11.64 2.96 13.72
N LYS A 125 12.96 2.76 13.61
CA LYS A 125 13.68 1.82 14.48
C LYS A 125 13.50 2.15 15.95
N LYS A 126 13.63 3.43 16.33
CA LYS A 126 13.42 3.91 17.69
C LYS A 126 11.99 3.63 18.19
N ALA A 127 10.99 3.88 17.34
CA ALA A 127 9.59 3.63 17.69
C ALA A 127 9.28 2.13 17.85
N LEU A 128 9.78 1.28 16.95
CA LEU A 128 9.63 -0.17 17.05
C LEU A 128 10.29 -0.72 18.32
N ALA A 129 11.52 -0.29 18.63
CA ALA A 129 12.23 -0.70 19.83
C ALA A 129 11.50 -0.25 21.10
N ALA A 130 11.03 1.00 21.18
CA ALA A 130 10.27 1.52 22.31
C ALA A 130 8.95 0.77 22.56
N LYS A 131 8.38 0.15 21.52
CA LYS A 131 7.14 -0.65 21.58
C LYS A 131 7.41 -2.15 21.78
N GLY A 132 8.67 -2.57 21.95
CA GLY A 132 9.04 -3.96 22.13
C GLY A 132 8.79 -4.85 20.90
N VAL A 133 8.80 -4.29 19.71
CA VAL A 133 8.71 -5.05 18.45
C VAL A 133 10.08 -5.63 18.12
N PHE A 134 10.16 -6.95 17.98
CA PHE A 134 11.38 -7.63 17.52
C PHE A 134 11.57 -7.38 16.04
N LEU A 135 12.79 -6.99 15.65
CA LEU A 135 13.15 -6.73 14.26
C LEU A 135 14.11 -7.82 13.77
N ASP A 136 13.60 -8.68 12.87
CA ASP A 136 14.36 -9.75 12.25
C ASP A 136 14.80 -9.31 10.84
N LEU A 137 16.00 -8.77 10.74
CA LEU A 137 16.63 -8.39 9.47
C LEU A 137 17.36 -9.58 8.84
N GLU A 138 17.67 -9.49 7.54
CA GLU A 138 18.33 -10.54 6.76
C GLU A 138 17.63 -11.90 6.91
N THR A 139 16.32 -11.86 7.20
CA THR A 139 15.53 -13.04 7.54
C THR A 139 14.49 -13.31 6.48
N LYS A 140 14.57 -14.49 5.88
CA LYS A 140 13.66 -14.95 4.83
C LYS A 140 12.57 -15.83 5.44
N VAL A 141 11.34 -15.68 4.97
CA VAL A 141 10.24 -16.60 5.29
C VAL A 141 10.30 -17.78 4.33
N GLU A 142 10.45 -18.99 4.86
CA GLU A 142 10.50 -20.23 4.08
C GLU A 142 9.14 -20.90 3.92
N SER A 143 8.33 -20.91 4.97
CA SER A 143 6.97 -21.47 4.92
C SER A 143 6.10 -20.94 6.07
N ILE A 144 4.78 -21.01 5.87
CA ILE A 144 3.79 -20.61 6.86
C ILE A 144 2.80 -21.76 7.05
N LYS A 145 2.52 -22.10 8.30
CA LYS A 145 1.49 -23.05 8.72
C LYS A 145 0.45 -22.34 9.58
N GLN A 146 -0.55 -23.06 10.00
CA GLN A 146 -1.67 -22.52 10.78
C GLN A 146 -1.22 -21.85 12.09
N ASP A 147 -0.20 -22.42 12.74
CA ASP A 147 0.27 -22.06 14.09
C ASP A 147 1.78 -21.77 14.17
N SER A 148 2.47 -21.75 13.02
CA SER A 148 3.91 -21.60 12.98
C SER A 148 4.40 -20.96 11.68
N ILE A 149 5.55 -20.30 11.76
CA ILE A 149 6.28 -19.74 10.64
C ILE A 149 7.72 -20.22 10.66
N SER A 150 8.23 -20.67 9.52
CA SER A 150 9.62 -21.08 9.35
C SER A 150 10.42 -19.96 8.71
N LEU A 151 11.50 -19.59 9.37
CA LEU A 151 12.38 -18.47 9.05
C LEU A 151 13.78 -18.97 8.78
N GLU A 152 14.44 -18.43 7.77
CA GLU A 152 15.84 -18.67 7.47
C GLU A 152 16.67 -17.40 7.75
N TYR A 153 17.67 -17.53 8.60
CA TYR A 153 18.67 -16.51 8.89
C TYR A 153 20.06 -17.13 8.81
N LYS A 154 20.95 -16.60 7.97
CA LYS A 154 22.33 -17.10 7.77
C LYS A 154 22.40 -18.61 7.50
N ASN A 155 21.53 -19.12 6.64
CA ASN A 155 21.36 -20.54 6.30
C ASN A 155 20.94 -21.45 7.49
N GLN A 156 20.46 -20.86 8.58
CA GLN A 156 19.87 -21.60 9.69
C GLN A 156 18.34 -21.44 9.61
N LEU A 157 17.67 -22.59 9.59
CA LEU A 157 16.21 -22.65 9.60
C LEU A 157 15.70 -22.78 11.04
N ASP A 158 14.83 -21.89 11.42
CA ASP A 158 14.12 -21.93 12.70
C ASP A 158 12.60 -21.88 12.46
N THR A 159 11.84 -22.61 13.26
CA THR A 159 10.37 -22.62 13.20
C THR A 159 9.81 -22.14 14.53
N ILE A 160 9.14 -21.02 14.50
CA ILE A 160 8.60 -20.36 15.67
C ILE A 160 7.06 -20.41 15.69
N PRO A 161 6.43 -20.49 16.87
CA PRO A 161 4.97 -20.46 16.98
C PRO A 161 4.47 -19.02 16.67
N VAL A 162 3.31 -18.96 15.98
CA VAL A 162 2.65 -17.71 15.59
C VAL A 162 1.13 -17.90 15.62
N ASP A 163 0.41 -16.87 16.07
CA ASP A 163 -1.06 -16.85 16.12
C ASP A 163 -1.66 -16.07 14.93
N LEU A 164 -0.84 -15.17 14.32
CA LEU A 164 -1.22 -14.35 13.20
C LEU A 164 0.01 -13.99 12.35
N VAL A 165 -0.05 -14.25 11.06
CA VAL A 165 0.93 -13.79 10.07
C VAL A 165 0.29 -12.73 9.17
N ILE A 166 0.90 -11.54 9.08
CA ILE A 166 0.45 -10.47 8.21
C ILE A 166 1.47 -10.27 7.10
N TRP A 167 1.00 -10.28 5.85
CA TRP A 167 1.85 -10.20 4.68
C TRP A 167 1.76 -8.82 4.04
N THR A 168 2.86 -8.06 4.09
CA THR A 168 2.95 -6.72 3.51
C THR A 168 3.98 -6.61 2.38
N VAL A 169 4.51 -7.76 1.94
CA VAL A 169 5.59 -7.82 0.94
C VAL A 169 5.04 -7.85 -0.48
N GLY A 170 5.64 -7.00 -1.31
CA GLY A 170 5.49 -7.05 -2.75
C GLY A 170 4.18 -6.50 -3.28
N THR A 171 4.20 -6.27 -4.57
CA THR A 171 3.02 -5.93 -5.38
C THR A 171 3.18 -6.62 -6.72
N LYS A 172 2.18 -7.36 -7.14
CA LYS A 172 2.07 -7.90 -8.50
C LYS A 172 0.88 -7.28 -9.20
N VAL A 173 0.94 -7.15 -10.49
CA VAL A 173 -0.21 -6.67 -11.29
C VAL A 173 -1.35 -7.67 -11.21
N ALA A 174 -2.58 -7.16 -11.28
CA ALA A 174 -3.77 -8.00 -11.29
C ALA A 174 -3.72 -9.03 -12.44
N PRO A 175 -4.20 -10.27 -12.24
CA PRO A 175 -4.13 -11.34 -13.26
C PRO A 175 -4.72 -10.92 -14.61
N VAL A 176 -5.82 -10.17 -14.62
CA VAL A 176 -6.45 -9.66 -15.84
C VAL A 176 -5.49 -8.80 -16.67
N VAL A 177 -4.58 -8.05 -16.05
CA VAL A 177 -3.59 -7.23 -16.78
C VAL A 177 -2.65 -8.10 -17.61
N LYS A 178 -2.29 -9.29 -17.12
CA LYS A 178 -1.43 -10.23 -17.84
C LYS A 178 -2.10 -10.83 -19.08
N THR A 179 -3.44 -10.88 -19.10
CA THR A 179 -4.19 -11.39 -20.26
C THR A 179 -4.42 -10.33 -21.33
N LEU A 180 -4.18 -9.04 -21.01
CA LEU A 180 -4.31 -7.96 -21.96
C LEU A 180 -3.14 -7.97 -22.95
N ASN A 181 -3.44 -7.77 -24.22
CA ASN A 181 -2.44 -7.78 -25.30
C ASN A 181 -1.73 -6.41 -25.41
N PHE A 182 -1.15 -5.93 -24.28
CA PHE A 182 -0.33 -4.73 -24.22
C PHE A 182 1.15 -5.10 -24.03
N LYS A 183 2.05 -4.22 -24.43
CA LYS A 183 3.47 -4.37 -24.11
C LYS A 183 3.68 -4.23 -22.61
N GLN A 184 4.34 -5.20 -22.01
CA GLN A 184 4.59 -5.29 -20.57
C GLN A 184 6.08 -5.44 -20.28
N ASN A 185 6.51 -4.94 -19.14
CA ASN A 185 7.85 -5.18 -18.63
C ASN A 185 7.98 -6.56 -17.96
N GLN A 186 9.15 -6.90 -17.45
CA GLN A 186 9.42 -8.20 -16.79
C GLN A 186 8.57 -8.44 -15.53
N ARG A 187 8.01 -7.37 -14.92
CA ARG A 187 7.12 -7.45 -13.76
C ARG A 187 5.63 -7.55 -14.15
N GLY A 188 5.32 -7.58 -15.46
CA GLY A 188 3.97 -7.60 -15.99
C GLY A 188 3.28 -6.23 -15.98
N GLN A 189 4.00 -5.14 -15.71
CA GLN A 189 3.43 -3.79 -15.75
C GLN A 189 3.32 -3.31 -17.19
N ILE A 190 2.23 -2.63 -17.52
CA ILE A 190 1.96 -2.08 -18.84
C ILE A 190 2.91 -0.92 -19.12
N ILE A 191 3.63 -0.98 -20.22
CA ILE A 191 4.55 0.09 -20.63
C ILE A 191 3.76 1.28 -21.17
N THR A 192 4.04 2.47 -20.63
CA THR A 192 3.41 3.72 -21.06
C THR A 192 4.40 4.70 -21.65
N THR A 193 3.87 5.61 -22.46
CA THR A 193 4.58 6.82 -22.89
C THR A 193 4.67 7.80 -21.72
N PRO A 194 5.52 8.87 -21.81
CA PRO A 194 5.52 9.94 -20.80
C PRO A 194 4.17 10.67 -20.65
N THR A 195 3.28 10.59 -21.65
CA THR A 195 1.92 11.14 -21.59
C THR A 195 0.91 10.20 -20.94
N LEU A 196 1.38 9.08 -20.33
CA LEU A 196 0.60 8.03 -19.66
C LEU A 196 -0.30 7.22 -20.60
N GLN A 197 -0.15 7.36 -21.91
CA GLN A 197 -0.80 6.49 -22.89
C GLN A 197 -0.12 5.12 -22.92
N VAL A 198 -0.91 4.06 -23.06
CA VAL A 198 -0.35 2.71 -23.28
C VAL A 198 0.41 2.71 -24.61
N LEU A 199 1.57 2.10 -24.63
CA LEU A 199 2.41 2.05 -25.83
C LEU A 199 1.65 1.40 -26.99
N ASP A 200 1.64 2.06 -28.15
CA ASP A 200 0.90 1.70 -29.37
C ASP A 200 -0.64 1.85 -29.27
N HIS A 201 -1.18 2.44 -28.18
CA HIS A 201 -2.62 2.67 -27.99
C HIS A 201 -2.88 4.10 -27.49
N SER A 202 -3.11 5.03 -28.42
CA SER A 202 -3.28 6.45 -28.09
C SER A 202 -4.58 6.78 -27.34
N GLU A 203 -5.57 5.90 -27.41
CA GLU A 203 -6.89 6.02 -26.76
C GLU A 203 -6.93 5.39 -25.35
N ILE A 204 -5.87 4.65 -24.93
CA ILE A 204 -5.82 3.95 -23.66
C ILE A 204 -4.71 4.54 -22.79
N PHE A 205 -5.02 4.83 -21.54
CA PHE A 205 -4.12 5.33 -20.53
C PHE A 205 -3.94 4.30 -19.41
N ALA A 206 -2.74 4.25 -18.81
CA ALA A 206 -2.49 3.40 -17.64
C ALA A 206 -1.68 4.16 -16.60
N LEU A 207 -2.00 3.98 -15.32
CA LEU A 207 -1.38 4.70 -14.22
C LEU A 207 -1.33 3.87 -12.93
N GLY A 208 -0.51 4.30 -11.98
CA GLY A 208 -0.33 3.65 -10.69
C GLY A 208 0.49 2.36 -10.77
N ASP A 209 0.25 1.41 -9.87
CA ASP A 209 1.08 0.22 -9.67
C ASP A 209 1.13 -0.72 -10.88
N LEU A 210 0.10 -0.70 -11.73
CA LEU A 210 0.05 -1.53 -12.92
C LEU A 210 0.84 -0.99 -14.12
N ALA A 211 1.28 0.28 -14.06
CA ALA A 211 1.94 0.97 -15.16
C ALA A 211 3.46 1.06 -14.94
N ASP A 212 4.21 0.82 -16.02
CA ASP A 212 5.64 1.11 -16.13
C ASP A 212 5.80 2.45 -16.84
N CYS A 213 5.90 3.52 -16.06
CA CYS A 213 5.98 4.89 -16.55
C CYS A 213 7.37 5.47 -16.34
N ARG A 214 7.90 6.08 -17.39
CA ARG A 214 9.02 7.02 -17.30
C ARG A 214 8.48 8.43 -17.49
N ASP A 215 8.96 9.36 -16.67
CA ASP A 215 8.54 10.76 -16.76
C ASP A 215 9.15 11.50 -17.97
N ALA A 216 8.85 12.79 -18.09
CA ALA A 216 9.36 13.65 -19.17
C ALA A 216 10.89 13.71 -19.25
N GLU A 217 11.59 13.41 -18.15
CA GLU A 217 13.05 13.42 -18.05
C GLU A 217 13.66 12.02 -18.22
N GLY A 218 12.81 10.99 -18.52
CA GLY A 218 13.21 9.60 -18.67
C GLY A 218 13.46 8.87 -17.35
N GLN A 219 13.13 9.49 -16.19
CA GLN A 219 13.30 8.88 -14.90
C GLN A 219 12.17 7.87 -14.63
N GLN A 220 12.53 6.73 -14.04
CA GLN A 220 11.56 5.73 -13.63
C GLN A 220 10.67 6.27 -12.51
N VAL A 221 9.37 6.33 -12.73
CA VAL A 221 8.38 6.76 -11.74
C VAL A 221 8.18 5.65 -10.69
N PRO A 222 8.29 5.95 -9.39
CA PRO A 222 8.08 4.94 -8.36
C PRO A 222 6.61 4.52 -8.27
N ALA A 223 6.36 3.22 -8.04
CA ALA A 223 5.01 2.68 -7.80
C ALA A 223 4.53 3.04 -6.38
N THR A 224 4.09 4.27 -6.19
CA THR A 224 3.60 4.81 -4.92
C THR A 224 2.26 5.49 -5.10
N ALA A 225 1.47 5.57 -4.04
CA ALA A 225 0.21 6.33 -4.04
C ALA A 225 0.43 7.80 -4.42
N GLN A 226 1.54 8.41 -4.00
CA GLN A 226 1.89 9.79 -4.34
C GLN A 226 2.07 9.97 -5.86
N ALA A 227 2.75 9.03 -6.51
CA ALA A 227 2.92 9.05 -7.96
C ALA A 227 1.57 8.82 -8.68
N ALA A 228 0.78 7.85 -8.23
CA ALA A 228 -0.52 7.54 -8.81
C ALA A 228 -1.49 8.73 -8.74
N PHE A 229 -1.51 9.48 -7.63
CA PHE A 229 -2.29 10.71 -7.51
C PHE A 229 -1.89 11.76 -8.53
N GLN A 230 -0.58 12.01 -8.68
CA GLN A 230 -0.10 12.99 -9.67
C GLN A 230 -0.38 12.52 -11.10
N GLN A 231 -0.19 11.23 -11.37
CA GLN A 231 -0.52 10.65 -12.68
C GLN A 231 -2.00 10.80 -13.02
N ALA A 232 -2.90 10.70 -12.04
CA ALA A 232 -4.35 10.87 -12.27
C ALA A 232 -4.69 12.26 -12.80
N ASP A 233 -4.10 13.32 -12.25
CA ASP A 233 -4.31 14.71 -12.72
C ASP A 233 -3.82 14.89 -14.15
N TYR A 234 -2.62 14.38 -14.47
CA TYR A 234 -2.08 14.43 -15.83
C TYR A 234 -2.90 13.59 -16.81
N THR A 235 -3.37 12.42 -16.38
CA THR A 235 -4.22 11.57 -17.21
C THR A 235 -5.55 12.26 -17.54
N ALA A 236 -6.20 12.87 -16.54
CA ALA A 236 -7.43 13.62 -16.75
C ALA A 236 -7.24 14.78 -17.75
N TRP A 237 -6.15 15.55 -17.61
CA TRP A 237 -5.79 16.57 -18.59
C TRP A 237 -5.56 15.99 -19.99
N ASN A 238 -4.79 14.91 -20.09
CA ASN A 238 -4.42 14.30 -21.36
C ASN A 238 -5.63 13.69 -22.10
N ILE A 239 -6.57 13.13 -21.35
CA ILE A 239 -7.87 12.68 -21.92
C ILE A 239 -8.61 13.88 -22.52
N TRP A 240 -8.80 14.95 -21.76
CA TRP A 240 -9.46 16.15 -22.26
C TRP A 240 -8.72 16.77 -23.46
N ALA A 241 -7.40 16.87 -23.39
CA ALA A 241 -6.57 17.37 -24.48
C ALA A 241 -6.71 16.53 -25.74
N SER A 242 -6.71 15.19 -25.61
CA SER A 242 -6.88 14.27 -26.75
C SER A 242 -8.25 14.37 -27.43
N LEU A 243 -9.30 14.72 -26.68
CA LEU A 243 -10.66 14.92 -27.20
C LEU A 243 -10.85 16.30 -27.81
N THR A 244 -10.03 17.26 -27.47
CA THR A 244 -10.14 18.66 -27.92
C THR A 244 -9.00 19.10 -28.86
N ASN A 245 -8.23 18.13 -29.38
CA ASN A 245 -7.08 18.35 -30.27
C ASN A 245 -6.03 19.33 -29.68
N ARG A 246 -5.79 19.23 -28.38
CA ARG A 246 -4.76 20.01 -27.68
C ARG A 246 -3.51 19.16 -27.44
N PRO A 247 -2.34 19.83 -27.24
CA PRO A 247 -1.11 19.11 -26.87
C PRO A 247 -1.26 18.31 -25.58
N LEU A 248 -0.77 17.07 -25.58
CA LEU A 248 -0.67 16.27 -24.38
C LEU A 248 0.50 16.75 -23.52
N LEU A 249 0.34 16.67 -22.20
CA LEU A 249 1.37 17.00 -21.23
C LEU A 249 2.16 15.75 -20.82
N PRO A 250 3.48 15.73 -21.02
CA PRO A 250 4.30 14.66 -20.47
C PRO A 250 4.33 14.75 -18.94
N PHE A 251 4.18 13.64 -18.28
CA PHE A 251 4.17 13.54 -16.82
C PHE A 251 5.53 13.93 -16.25
N ARG A 252 5.52 14.69 -15.16
CA ARG A 252 6.70 15.05 -14.36
C ARG A 252 6.43 14.69 -12.92
N TYR A 253 7.16 13.70 -12.41
CA TYR A 253 7.01 13.30 -11.02
C TYR A 253 7.67 14.29 -10.08
N GLN A 254 6.94 14.72 -9.05
CA GLN A 254 7.46 15.56 -7.98
C GLN A 254 7.41 14.80 -6.66
N HIS A 255 8.57 14.52 -6.09
CA HIS A 255 8.65 13.93 -4.77
C HIS A 255 8.34 14.98 -3.70
N LEU A 256 7.16 14.92 -3.12
CA LEU A 256 6.69 15.91 -2.13
C LEU A 256 7.17 15.59 -0.70
N GLY A 257 7.87 14.48 -0.53
CA GLY A 257 8.30 13.98 0.78
C GLY A 257 7.54 12.74 1.24
N GLU A 258 7.81 12.32 2.44
CA GLU A 258 7.31 11.09 3.03
C GLU A 258 6.70 11.36 4.41
N MET A 259 5.60 10.69 4.72
CA MET A 259 4.94 10.75 6.02
C MET A 259 4.57 9.34 6.46
N MET A 260 4.93 8.96 7.67
CA MET A 260 4.68 7.63 8.21
C MET A 260 4.16 7.70 9.64
N ALA A 261 3.12 6.92 9.95
CA ALA A 261 2.61 6.79 11.31
C ALA A 261 3.45 5.76 12.10
N LEU A 262 3.90 6.13 13.29
CA LEU A 262 4.69 5.28 14.17
C LEU A 262 3.92 4.89 15.45
N GLY A 263 2.61 4.70 15.30
CA GLY A 263 1.72 4.35 16.40
C GLY A 263 0.66 5.41 16.67
N GLN A 264 0.20 5.45 17.92
CA GLN A 264 -0.68 6.51 18.41
C GLN A 264 0.17 7.76 18.69
N ASP A 265 -0.30 8.91 18.20
CA ASP A 265 0.28 10.24 18.43
C ASP A 265 1.76 10.40 18.06
N ASN A 266 2.30 9.49 17.24
CA ASN A 266 3.68 9.52 16.77
C ASN A 266 3.73 9.29 15.24
N ALA A 267 4.54 10.07 14.55
CA ALA A 267 4.77 9.98 13.11
C ALA A 267 6.14 10.53 12.75
N THR A 268 6.55 10.32 11.49
CA THR A 268 7.63 11.08 10.84
C THR A 268 7.09 11.80 9.63
N LEU A 269 7.70 12.93 9.32
CA LEU A 269 7.46 13.69 8.10
C LEU A 269 8.80 14.24 7.61
N THR A 270 9.10 13.96 6.35
CA THR A 270 10.23 14.57 5.62
C THR A 270 9.75 15.07 4.28
N GLY A 271 10.13 16.27 3.88
CA GLY A 271 9.79 16.85 2.59
C GLY A 271 9.92 18.35 2.58
N LEU A 272 10.16 18.94 1.41
CA LEU A 272 10.30 20.39 1.22
C LEU A 272 11.31 21.05 2.18
N GLY A 273 12.39 20.34 2.53
CA GLY A 273 13.39 20.80 3.50
C GLY A 273 13.01 20.67 4.98
N ILE A 274 11.81 20.16 5.27
CA ILE A 274 11.32 19.99 6.64
C ILE A 274 11.54 18.54 7.09
N LYS A 275 11.95 18.37 8.35
CA LYS A 275 12.03 17.07 9.04
C LYS A 275 11.34 17.20 10.38
N LEU A 276 10.30 16.44 10.61
CA LEU A 276 9.54 16.41 11.86
C LEU A 276 9.37 14.96 12.32
N ASP A 277 9.35 14.75 13.63
CA ASP A 277 8.96 13.50 14.27
C ASP A 277 8.03 13.75 15.47
N GLY A 278 7.56 12.67 16.08
CA GLY A 278 6.69 12.73 17.24
C GLY A 278 5.29 13.27 16.95
N SER A 279 4.71 13.95 17.96
CA SER A 279 3.33 14.43 17.93
C SER A 279 3.11 15.56 16.92
N LEU A 280 4.13 16.40 16.66
CA LEU A 280 4.03 17.46 15.66
C LEU A 280 3.93 16.87 14.25
N ALA A 281 4.74 15.86 13.93
CA ALA A 281 4.64 15.15 12.66
C ALA A 281 3.29 14.41 12.53
N TYR A 282 2.80 13.85 13.62
CA TYR A 282 1.49 13.19 13.63
C TYR A 282 0.34 14.17 13.31
N LEU A 283 0.35 15.36 13.93
CA LEU A 283 -0.64 16.40 13.64
C LEU A 283 -0.53 16.90 12.20
N ALA A 284 0.70 17.19 11.73
CA ALA A 284 0.95 17.63 10.35
C ALA A 284 0.45 16.57 9.33
N ARG A 285 0.73 15.28 9.59
CA ARG A 285 0.23 14.17 8.76
C ARG A 285 -1.30 14.15 8.73
N ARG A 286 -1.98 14.27 9.86
CA ARG A 286 -3.45 14.30 9.92
C ARG A 286 -4.02 15.47 9.09
N LEU A 287 -3.46 16.65 9.21
CA LEU A 287 -3.90 17.83 8.47
C LEU A 287 -3.65 17.67 6.96
N ALA A 288 -2.51 17.11 6.56
CA ALA A 288 -2.21 16.81 5.15
C ALA A 288 -3.20 15.82 4.55
N TYR A 289 -3.57 14.75 5.26
CA TYR A 289 -4.59 13.81 4.80
C TYR A 289 -5.99 14.40 4.79
N LEU A 290 -6.33 15.24 5.77
CA LEU A 290 -7.61 15.94 5.79
C LEU A 290 -7.77 16.84 4.56
N TYR A 291 -6.74 17.63 4.24
CA TYR A 291 -6.72 18.49 3.06
C TYR A 291 -6.88 17.71 1.74
N ARG A 292 -6.37 16.48 1.67
CA ARG A 292 -6.44 15.60 0.49
C ARG A 292 -7.77 14.86 0.33
N MET A 293 -8.70 14.99 1.27
CA MET A 293 -10.02 14.37 1.13
C MET A 293 -10.81 14.96 -0.04
N PRO A 294 -11.58 14.15 -0.78
CA PRO A 294 -12.07 14.51 -2.12
C PRO A 294 -13.11 15.62 -2.14
N THR A 295 -13.78 15.92 -1.02
CA THR A 295 -14.79 16.98 -0.93
C THR A 295 -14.68 17.76 0.37
N TYR A 296 -15.06 19.04 0.34
CA TYR A 296 -15.15 19.88 1.55
C TYR A 296 -16.08 19.30 2.61
N GLU A 297 -17.20 18.71 2.20
CA GLU A 297 -18.12 18.05 3.12
C GLU A 297 -17.44 16.90 3.87
N HIS A 298 -16.65 16.10 3.15
CA HIS A 298 -15.88 14.99 3.74
C HIS A 298 -14.80 15.51 4.69
N GLN A 299 -14.10 16.57 4.31
CA GLN A 299 -13.09 17.22 5.15
C GLN A 299 -13.69 17.72 6.45
N LEU A 300 -14.84 18.43 6.38
CA LEU A 300 -15.54 18.95 7.57
C LEU A 300 -16.04 17.80 8.46
N LYS A 301 -16.65 16.77 7.89
CA LYS A 301 -17.16 15.61 8.64
C LYS A 301 -16.05 14.87 9.38
N VAL A 302 -14.93 14.62 8.71
CA VAL A 302 -13.78 13.93 9.31
C VAL A 302 -13.08 14.83 10.33
N GLY A 303 -12.87 16.11 10.03
CA GLY A 303 -12.29 17.08 10.96
C GLY A 303 -13.12 17.22 12.24
N PHE A 304 -14.44 17.33 12.11
CA PHE A 304 -15.35 17.38 13.25
C PHE A 304 -15.30 16.11 14.10
N ASN A 305 -15.32 14.93 13.48
CA ASN A 305 -15.18 13.66 14.18
C ASN A 305 -13.87 13.57 14.99
N TRP A 306 -12.78 14.10 14.46
CA TRP A 306 -11.51 14.11 15.18
C TRP A 306 -11.50 15.00 16.42
N LEU A 307 -12.28 16.07 16.42
CA LEU A 307 -12.41 16.98 17.57
C LEU A 307 -13.38 16.42 18.63
N VAL A 308 -14.46 15.80 18.19
CA VAL A 308 -15.56 15.38 19.07
C VAL A 308 -15.33 14.01 19.70
N ARG A 309 -14.71 13.08 18.96
CA ARG A 309 -14.50 11.70 19.41
C ARG A 309 -13.70 11.59 20.72
N PRO A 310 -12.57 12.31 20.93
CA PRO A 310 -11.85 12.27 22.20
C PRO A 310 -12.69 12.75 23.38
N ILE A 311 -13.59 13.73 23.15
CA ILE A 311 -14.49 14.25 24.18
C ILE A 311 -15.53 13.20 24.55
N ILE A 312 -16.14 12.56 23.56
CA ILE A 312 -17.13 11.48 23.79
C ILE A 312 -16.45 10.30 24.51
N ASP A 313 -15.26 9.87 24.07
CA ASP A 313 -14.52 8.77 24.68
C ASP A 313 -14.11 9.07 26.14
N THR A 314 -13.92 10.34 26.48
CA THR A 314 -13.63 10.77 27.88
C THR A 314 -14.88 10.80 28.75
N LEU A 315 -16.04 11.13 28.17
CA LEU A 315 -17.32 11.18 28.89
C LEU A 315 -17.98 9.80 29.07
N SER A 316 -17.54 8.80 28.28
CA SER A 316 -18.04 7.43 28.33
C SER A 316 -17.22 6.48 29.22
N ARG A 317 -16.16 6.99 29.85
CA ARG A 317 -15.37 6.33 30.89
C ARG A 317 -15.81 6.79 32.28
#